data_6e0d40aab37365174f10da97f980e286
#
_entry.id   6e0d40aab37365174f10da97f980e286
#
_cell.length_a   1.000
_cell.length_b   1.000
_cell.length_c   1.000
_cell.angle_alpha   90.00
_cell.angle_beta   90.00
_cell.angle_gamma   90.00
#
_symmetry.space_group_name_H-M   'P 1'
#
loop_
_entity.id
_entity.type
_entity.pdbx_description
1 polymer ?
#
loop_
_entity_poly.entity_id
_entity_poly.type
_entity_poly.pdbx_seq_one_letter_code
_entity_poly.pdbx_strand_id
1 'polypeptide(L)'
;MPSIRIALVDDEPDFRQPVARYLRKRGMTVYEAGSVEELWPLLSDIAPHIILLDIGLPGESGLDAVQRLREETGAGVIMVTARGGLEERIEGLDRGADSYLCKPMSMRELEAVVLSLWRRIESNATATSGAESSIALMAPIAEQWIFDAKAWVLISPDGERARLSAAEYGVLSLLTEAPGEPVSRDHLFVALKKPQSGPDDRSLDVLVSRLRRKFSTSAFKLPIQSVRGVGYVFPSPVSRSGSVPAIHS
;
A
#
# COMPACT_ATOMS: atom_id res chain seq x y z
N MET A 1 9.14 -4.50 -23.01
CA MET A 1 8.48 -4.07 -21.77
C MET A 1 9.36 -3.05 -21.10
N PRO A 2 8.85 -1.94 -20.58
CA PRO A 2 9.68 -0.99 -19.87
C PRO A 2 10.34 -1.68 -18.68
N SER A 3 11.64 -1.45 -18.48
CA SER A 3 12.39 -1.99 -17.34
C SER A 3 11.86 -1.37 -16.04
N ILE A 4 11.64 -2.19 -15.01
CA ILE A 4 11.26 -1.70 -13.68
C ILE A 4 12.43 -0.88 -13.12
N ARG A 5 12.20 0.41 -12.82
CA ARG A 5 13.19 1.28 -12.19
C ARG A 5 13.02 1.21 -10.67
N ILE A 6 14.11 0.87 -9.99
CA ILE A 6 14.15 0.69 -8.54
C ILE A 6 15.20 1.63 -7.95
N ALA A 7 14.84 2.41 -6.95
CA ALA A 7 15.79 3.05 -6.06
C ALA A 7 16.01 2.15 -4.84
N LEU A 8 17.25 1.77 -4.59
CA LEU A 8 17.65 0.94 -3.44
C LEU A 8 18.46 1.79 -2.47
N VAL A 9 17.90 2.03 -1.30
CA VAL A 9 18.46 2.91 -0.27
C VAL A 9 18.80 2.09 0.98
N ASP A 10 20.09 1.96 1.25
CA ASP A 10 20.61 1.14 2.34
C ASP A 10 22.06 1.57 2.59
N ASP A 11 22.43 1.84 3.84
CA ASP A 11 23.78 2.29 4.18
C ASP A 11 24.82 1.17 4.20
N GLU A 12 24.40 -0.11 4.23
CA GLU A 12 25.26 -1.28 4.23
C GLU A 12 25.63 -1.71 2.78
N PRO A 13 26.83 -1.43 2.27
CA PRO A 13 27.24 -1.83 0.92
C PRO A 13 27.20 -3.34 0.71
N ASP A 14 27.51 -4.12 1.77
CA ASP A 14 27.54 -5.59 1.75
C ASP A 14 26.13 -6.20 1.56
N PHE A 15 25.10 -5.47 1.91
CA PHE A 15 23.71 -5.82 1.59
C PHE A 15 23.27 -5.21 0.26
N ARG A 16 23.49 -3.93 0.06
CA ARG A 16 23.02 -3.16 -1.10
C ARG A 16 23.54 -3.70 -2.43
N GLN A 17 24.85 -3.94 -2.54
CA GLN A 17 25.46 -4.38 -3.81
C GLN A 17 24.98 -5.77 -4.29
N PRO A 18 24.91 -6.83 -3.46
CA PRO A 18 24.33 -8.12 -3.85
C PRO A 18 22.88 -8.00 -4.30
N VAL A 19 22.06 -7.23 -3.59
CA VAL A 19 20.66 -6.99 -3.94
C VAL A 19 20.55 -6.29 -5.30
N ALA A 20 21.27 -5.21 -5.50
CA ALA A 20 21.28 -4.48 -6.77
C ALA A 20 21.73 -5.37 -7.94
N ARG A 21 22.78 -6.15 -7.75
CA ARG A 21 23.27 -7.10 -8.75
C ARG A 21 22.24 -8.17 -9.10
N TYR A 22 21.54 -8.69 -8.09
CA TYR A 22 20.51 -9.70 -8.29
C TYR A 22 19.35 -9.14 -9.11
N LEU A 23 18.81 -7.98 -8.73
CA LEU A 23 17.68 -7.35 -9.40
C LEU A 23 18.04 -6.94 -10.85
N ARG A 24 19.26 -6.42 -11.07
CA ARG A 24 19.77 -6.12 -12.42
C ARG A 24 19.83 -7.36 -13.31
N LYS A 25 20.24 -8.52 -12.77
CA LYS A 25 20.21 -9.81 -13.50
C LYS A 25 18.80 -10.27 -13.87
N ARG A 26 17.79 -9.76 -13.20
CA ARG A 26 16.36 -9.98 -13.49
C ARG A 26 15.78 -8.96 -14.48
N GLY A 27 16.61 -8.13 -15.08
CA GLY A 27 16.20 -7.13 -16.10
C GLY A 27 15.65 -5.84 -15.51
N MET A 28 15.85 -5.57 -14.22
CA MET A 28 15.45 -4.34 -13.57
C MET A 28 16.57 -3.29 -13.63
N THR A 29 16.22 -2.02 -13.69
CA THR A 29 17.18 -0.92 -13.57
C THR A 29 17.25 -0.51 -12.11
N VAL A 30 18.42 -0.59 -11.50
CA VAL A 30 18.60 -0.30 -10.06
C VAL A 30 19.56 0.85 -9.86
N TYR A 31 19.11 1.85 -9.14
CA TYR A 31 19.89 3.00 -8.67
C TYR A 31 20.12 2.83 -7.16
N GLU A 32 21.34 3.05 -6.73
CA GLU A 32 21.77 2.81 -5.36
C GLU A 32 22.02 4.15 -4.65
N ALA A 33 21.60 4.24 -3.40
CA ALA A 33 21.89 5.35 -2.49
C ALA A 33 22.25 4.80 -1.12
N GLY A 34 23.17 5.45 -0.41
CA GLY A 34 23.59 5.08 0.93
C GLY A 34 22.78 5.79 2.03
N SER A 35 22.00 6.80 1.67
CA SER A 35 21.15 7.54 2.61
C SER A 35 19.94 8.16 1.90
N VAL A 36 19.03 8.73 2.69
CA VAL A 36 17.86 9.43 2.16
C VAL A 36 18.28 10.73 1.46
N GLU A 37 19.30 11.38 1.96
CA GLU A 37 19.85 12.63 1.38
C GLU A 37 20.43 12.40 -0.03
N GLU A 38 21.02 11.20 -0.25
CA GLU A 38 21.48 10.80 -1.59
C GLU A 38 20.32 10.43 -2.51
N LEU A 39 19.21 9.94 -1.97
CA LEU A 39 18.03 9.57 -2.74
C LEU A 39 17.31 10.80 -3.35
N TRP A 40 17.12 11.86 -2.55
CA TRP A 40 16.28 13.00 -2.95
C TRP A 40 16.67 13.61 -4.31
N PRO A 41 17.95 13.94 -4.58
CA PRO A 41 18.32 14.51 -5.87
C PRO A 41 18.14 13.54 -7.04
N LEU A 42 18.15 12.25 -6.80
CA LEU A 42 17.96 11.24 -7.84
C LEU A 42 16.50 11.06 -8.27
N LEU A 43 15.55 11.34 -7.40
CA LEU A 43 14.13 11.05 -7.66
C LEU A 43 13.59 11.72 -8.92
N SER A 44 13.98 12.98 -9.18
CA SER A 44 13.56 13.75 -10.35
C SER A 44 14.08 13.14 -11.65
N ASP A 45 15.31 12.66 -11.65
CA ASP A 45 15.99 12.17 -12.84
C ASP A 45 15.59 10.74 -13.19
N ILE A 46 15.45 9.88 -12.16
CA ILE A 46 15.21 8.46 -12.37
C ILE A 46 13.73 8.10 -12.38
N ALA A 47 12.87 8.91 -11.77
CA ALA A 47 11.45 8.64 -11.58
C ALA A 47 11.20 7.15 -11.26
N PRO A 48 11.64 6.65 -10.08
CA PRO A 48 11.60 5.23 -9.75
C PRO A 48 10.16 4.74 -9.67
N HIS A 49 9.92 3.51 -10.07
CA HIS A 49 8.64 2.86 -9.90
C HIS A 49 8.48 2.29 -8.50
N ILE A 50 9.61 1.83 -7.92
CA ILE A 50 9.66 1.22 -6.58
C ILE A 50 10.88 1.74 -5.85
N ILE A 51 10.72 2.01 -4.57
CA ILE A 51 11.80 2.38 -3.64
C ILE A 51 11.92 1.26 -2.62
N LEU A 52 13.11 0.64 -2.52
CA LEU A 52 13.50 -0.26 -1.44
C LEU A 52 14.24 0.58 -0.42
N LEU A 53 13.73 0.67 0.80
CA LEU A 53 14.19 1.63 1.80
C LEU A 53 14.50 0.95 3.13
N ASP A 54 15.72 1.06 3.62
CA ASP A 54 16.05 0.67 4.99
C ASP A 54 15.48 1.69 5.99
N ILE A 55 15.12 1.20 7.17
CA ILE A 55 14.70 2.04 8.31
C ILE A 55 15.92 2.61 9.03
N GLY A 56 16.97 1.80 9.16
CA GLY A 56 18.15 2.08 9.99
C GLY A 56 19.17 3.04 9.36
N LEU A 57 18.75 3.89 8.43
CA LEU A 57 19.64 4.80 7.72
C LEU A 57 20.24 5.87 8.64
N PRO A 58 21.50 6.29 8.39
CA PRO A 58 22.09 7.43 9.07
C PRO A 58 21.41 8.73 8.62
N GLY A 59 21.28 9.71 9.50
CA GLY A 59 20.62 10.98 9.21
C GLY A 59 19.10 10.89 9.28
N GLU A 60 18.41 11.16 8.17
CA GLU A 60 16.94 11.03 8.12
C GLU A 60 16.54 9.55 8.19
N SER A 61 15.70 9.22 9.17
CA SER A 61 15.18 7.86 9.32
C SER A 61 14.35 7.45 8.10
N GLY A 62 14.52 6.18 7.64
CA GLY A 62 13.66 5.64 6.59
C GLY A 62 12.18 5.72 6.90
N LEU A 63 11.78 5.69 8.17
CA LEU A 63 10.38 5.87 8.59
C LEU A 63 9.87 7.30 8.36
N ASP A 64 10.69 8.31 8.57
CA ASP A 64 10.31 9.70 8.31
C ASP A 64 10.29 9.98 6.79
N ALA A 65 11.22 9.40 6.07
CA ALA A 65 11.31 9.51 4.62
C ALA A 65 10.09 8.90 3.89
N VAL A 66 9.51 7.81 4.39
CA VAL A 66 8.34 7.16 3.76
C VAL A 66 7.19 8.13 3.56
N GLN A 67 6.86 8.93 4.56
CA GLN A 67 5.74 9.87 4.46
C GLN A 67 5.99 10.90 3.36
N ARG A 68 7.18 11.50 3.32
CA ARG A 68 7.58 12.48 2.30
C ARG A 68 7.62 11.85 0.90
N LEU A 69 8.18 10.64 0.77
CA LEU A 69 8.20 9.92 -0.48
C LEU A 69 6.80 9.68 -1.04
N ARG A 70 5.82 9.43 -0.17
CA ARG A 70 4.43 9.30 -0.56
C ARG A 70 3.78 10.59 -1.03
N GLU A 71 4.14 11.70 -0.43
CA GLU A 71 3.61 13.01 -0.80
C GLU A 71 4.24 13.53 -2.11
N GLU A 72 5.53 13.26 -2.32
CA GLU A 72 6.31 13.81 -3.42
C GLU A 72 6.42 12.89 -4.64
N THR A 73 6.19 11.57 -4.47
CA THR A 73 6.34 10.59 -5.55
C THR A 73 5.13 9.67 -5.71
N GLY A 74 4.96 9.12 -6.91
CA GLY A 74 4.01 8.03 -7.18
C GLY A 74 4.62 6.64 -7.01
N ALA A 75 5.86 6.54 -6.53
CA ALA A 75 6.56 5.27 -6.39
C ALA A 75 5.97 4.40 -5.27
N GLY A 76 5.99 3.08 -5.47
CA GLY A 76 5.69 2.15 -4.39
C GLY A 76 6.89 2.04 -3.43
N VAL A 77 6.63 1.97 -2.12
CA VAL A 77 7.68 1.90 -1.10
C VAL A 77 7.66 0.55 -0.39
N ILE A 78 8.78 -0.17 -0.44
CA ILE A 78 9.02 -1.41 0.29
C ILE A 78 10.08 -1.14 1.36
N MET A 79 9.70 -1.27 2.62
CA MET A 79 10.65 -1.17 3.72
C MET A 79 11.46 -2.47 3.83
N VAL A 80 12.79 -2.36 3.94
CA VAL A 80 13.71 -3.51 4.06
C VAL A 80 14.63 -3.24 5.23
N THR A 81 14.51 -3.97 6.35
CA THR A 81 15.24 -3.62 7.58
C THR A 81 15.64 -4.81 8.41
N ALA A 82 16.76 -4.68 9.13
CA ALA A 82 17.18 -5.63 10.17
C ALA A 82 16.31 -5.55 11.44
N ARG A 83 15.62 -4.43 11.64
CA ARG A 83 14.72 -4.21 12.77
C ARG A 83 13.35 -4.81 12.46
N GLY A 84 13.10 -6.03 12.96
CA GLY A 84 11.88 -6.80 12.70
C GLY A 84 10.84 -6.72 13.79
N GLY A 85 10.90 -5.71 14.66
CA GLY A 85 9.90 -5.50 15.72
C GLY A 85 8.49 -5.32 15.13
N LEU A 86 7.50 -5.92 15.79
CA LEU A 86 6.09 -5.80 15.36
C LEU A 86 5.65 -4.33 15.29
N GLU A 87 6.10 -3.52 16.25
CA GLU A 87 5.77 -2.08 16.35
C GLU A 87 6.37 -1.27 15.20
N GLU A 88 7.65 -1.48 14.86
CA GLU A 88 8.31 -0.78 13.75
C GLU A 88 7.71 -1.16 12.38
N ARG A 89 7.30 -2.42 12.23
CA ARG A 89 6.60 -2.89 11.03
C ARG A 89 5.22 -2.24 10.89
N ILE A 90 4.51 -2.11 12.00
CA ILE A 90 3.23 -1.42 12.07
C ILE A 90 3.44 0.05 11.70
N GLU A 91 4.42 0.70 12.32
CA GLU A 91 4.72 2.10 12.09
C GLU A 91 5.12 2.37 10.62
N GLY A 92 5.96 1.53 10.01
CA GLY A 92 6.35 1.69 8.60
C GLY A 92 5.18 1.56 7.63
N LEU A 93 4.33 0.53 7.83
CA LEU A 93 3.10 0.38 7.06
C LEU A 93 2.15 1.55 7.35
N ASP A 94 2.18 2.04 8.57
CA ASP A 94 1.38 3.13 9.06
C ASP A 94 1.81 4.46 8.45
N ARG A 95 3.05 4.69 8.17
CA ARG A 95 3.56 5.88 7.48
C ARG A 95 3.43 5.79 5.96
N GLY A 96 2.84 4.72 5.44
CA GLY A 96 2.46 4.60 4.02
C GLY A 96 3.33 3.66 3.18
N ALA A 97 4.19 2.83 3.77
CA ALA A 97 4.87 1.79 3.02
C ALA A 97 3.87 0.77 2.42
N ASP A 98 4.13 0.29 1.20
CA ASP A 98 3.29 -0.70 0.53
C ASP A 98 3.59 -2.12 0.98
N SER A 99 4.80 -2.36 1.46
CA SER A 99 5.25 -3.66 1.95
C SER A 99 6.42 -3.50 2.92
N TYR A 100 6.70 -4.58 3.64
CA TYR A 100 7.77 -4.64 4.64
C TYR A 100 8.47 -5.99 4.57
N LEU A 101 9.80 -5.98 4.51
CA LEU A 101 10.66 -7.16 4.50
C LEU A 101 11.68 -7.08 5.63
N CYS A 102 11.89 -8.19 6.34
CA CYS A 102 12.90 -8.27 7.40
C CYS A 102 14.18 -8.91 6.86
N LYS A 103 15.33 -8.30 7.15
CA LYS A 103 16.65 -8.92 7.01
C LYS A 103 16.86 -9.95 8.15
N PRO A 104 17.42 -11.15 7.91
CA PRO A 104 17.80 -11.68 6.60
C PRO A 104 16.59 -12.22 5.82
N MET A 105 16.54 -11.94 4.52
CA MET A 105 15.51 -12.43 3.61
C MET A 105 16.15 -13.09 2.39
N SER A 106 15.39 -13.94 1.70
CA SER A 106 15.85 -14.52 0.47
C SER A 106 15.71 -13.55 -0.71
N MET A 107 16.63 -13.59 -1.67
CA MET A 107 16.55 -12.80 -2.89
C MET A 107 15.27 -13.09 -3.71
N ARG A 108 14.76 -14.34 -3.61
CA ARG A 108 13.48 -14.73 -4.25
C ARG A 108 12.29 -14.10 -3.59
N GLU A 109 12.31 -13.95 -2.27
CA GLU A 109 11.25 -13.27 -1.52
C GLU A 109 11.19 -11.78 -1.89
N LEU A 110 12.35 -11.12 -1.90
CA LEU A 110 12.46 -9.73 -2.34
C LEU A 110 11.92 -9.55 -3.77
N GLU A 111 12.36 -10.39 -4.71
CA GLU A 111 11.89 -10.36 -6.09
C GLU A 111 10.37 -10.53 -6.19
N ALA A 112 9.81 -11.49 -5.45
CA ALA A 112 8.37 -11.74 -5.46
C ALA A 112 7.56 -10.54 -4.95
N VAL A 113 8.04 -9.86 -3.90
CA VAL A 113 7.40 -8.65 -3.37
C VAL A 113 7.52 -7.48 -4.34
N VAL A 114 8.69 -7.26 -4.94
CA VAL A 114 8.92 -6.24 -5.97
C VAL A 114 7.99 -6.45 -7.17
N LEU A 115 7.93 -7.66 -7.71
CA LEU A 115 7.08 -7.98 -8.86
C LEU A 115 5.59 -7.89 -8.52
N SER A 116 5.21 -8.24 -7.29
CA SER A 116 3.83 -8.09 -6.83
C SER A 116 3.42 -6.62 -6.75
N LEU A 117 4.29 -5.76 -6.21
CA LEU A 117 4.04 -4.33 -6.15
C LEU A 117 4.04 -3.70 -7.55
N TRP A 118 4.99 -4.09 -8.41
CA TRP A 118 5.07 -3.59 -9.79
C TRP A 118 3.78 -3.87 -10.58
N ARG A 119 3.28 -5.10 -10.54
CA ARG A 119 2.01 -5.45 -11.22
C ARG A 119 0.86 -4.55 -10.78
N ARG A 120 0.82 -4.15 -9.52
CA ARG A 120 -0.20 -3.24 -8.99
C ARG A 120 -0.03 -1.82 -9.52
N ILE A 121 1.22 -1.33 -9.57
CA ILE A 121 1.54 0.00 -10.12
C ILE A 121 1.22 0.05 -11.62
N GLU A 122 1.61 -0.96 -12.37
CA GLU A 122 1.38 -1.05 -13.82
C GLU A 122 -0.11 -1.15 -14.16
N SER A 123 -0.87 -1.93 -13.40
CA SER A 123 -2.32 -2.02 -13.55
C SER A 123 -3.01 -0.68 -13.29
N ASN A 124 -2.47 0.12 -12.38
CA ASN A 124 -2.98 1.46 -12.09
C ASN A 124 -2.64 2.47 -13.21
N ALA A 125 -1.46 2.35 -13.82
CA ALA A 125 -1.04 3.24 -14.91
C ALA A 125 -1.85 3.00 -16.19
N THR A 126 -2.17 1.75 -16.50
CA THR A 126 -3.03 1.38 -17.64
C THR A 126 -4.49 1.75 -17.44
N ALA A 127 -4.98 1.75 -16.19
CA ALA A 127 -6.34 2.20 -15.87
C ALA A 127 -6.51 3.73 -16.04
N THR A 128 -5.45 4.51 -15.82
CA THR A 128 -5.49 5.97 -15.97
C THR A 128 -5.54 6.40 -17.44
N SER A 129 -4.97 5.62 -18.35
CA SER A 129 -4.98 5.92 -19.80
C SER A 129 -6.26 5.48 -20.54
N GLY A 130 -7.07 4.64 -19.91
CA GLY A 130 -8.33 4.13 -20.49
C GLY A 130 -9.60 4.68 -19.85
N ALA A 131 -9.49 5.38 -18.73
CA ALA A 131 -10.64 5.79 -17.92
C ALA A 131 -11.25 7.15 -18.32
N GLU A 132 -10.58 7.94 -19.16
CA GLU A 132 -11.14 9.22 -19.61
C GLU A 132 -12.26 9.07 -20.64
N SER A 133 -12.44 7.89 -21.24
CA SER A 133 -13.47 7.67 -22.28
C SER A 133 -14.73 6.90 -21.86
N SER A 134 -14.81 6.41 -20.61
CA SER A 134 -15.97 5.58 -20.18
C SER A 134 -16.81 6.20 -19.06
N ILE A 135 -16.52 7.42 -18.60
CA ILE A 135 -17.29 8.07 -17.52
C ILE A 135 -18.40 9.00 -18.06
N ALA A 136 -18.58 9.10 -19.37
CA ALA A 136 -19.50 10.07 -19.98
C ALA A 136 -20.97 9.61 -20.09
N LEU A 137 -21.36 8.45 -19.59
CA LEU A 137 -22.77 8.02 -19.64
C LEU A 137 -23.20 7.16 -18.44
N MET A 138 -23.26 7.76 -17.24
CA MET A 138 -24.11 7.20 -16.19
C MET A 138 -24.83 8.33 -15.44
N ALA A 139 -26.14 8.18 -15.37
CA ALA A 139 -27.10 9.02 -14.65
C ALA A 139 -26.69 9.26 -13.18
N PRO A 140 -27.30 10.22 -12.45
CA PRO A 140 -26.89 10.66 -11.12
C PRO A 140 -26.78 9.46 -10.19
N ILE A 141 -25.54 9.11 -9.82
CA ILE A 141 -25.25 8.02 -8.89
C ILE A 141 -25.58 8.55 -7.50
N ALA A 142 -26.71 8.10 -6.97
CA ALA A 142 -27.10 8.32 -5.60
C ALA A 142 -25.96 7.90 -4.65
N GLU A 143 -25.44 8.86 -3.87
CA GLU A 143 -24.72 8.73 -2.59
C GLU A 143 -24.00 7.39 -2.31
N GLN A 144 -23.27 6.83 -3.30
CA GLN A 144 -22.66 5.52 -3.23
C GLN A 144 -21.13 5.61 -3.23
N TRP A 145 -20.48 4.87 -2.35
CA TRP A 145 -19.05 4.68 -2.37
C TRP A 145 -18.64 3.76 -3.53
N ILE A 146 -17.47 3.99 -4.12
CA ILE A 146 -16.93 3.12 -5.16
C ILE A 146 -15.58 2.58 -4.69
N PHE A 147 -15.49 1.27 -4.56
CA PHE A 147 -14.24 0.56 -4.27
C PHE A 147 -13.67 -0.01 -5.56
N ASP A 148 -12.67 0.66 -6.11
CA ASP A 148 -11.94 0.18 -7.27
C ASP A 148 -10.83 -0.78 -6.84
N ALA A 149 -11.13 -2.07 -6.95
CA ALA A 149 -10.22 -3.13 -6.54
C ALA A 149 -8.99 -3.25 -7.46
N LYS A 150 -9.07 -2.79 -8.73
CA LYS A 150 -7.94 -2.79 -9.65
C LYS A 150 -7.02 -1.61 -9.42
N ALA A 151 -7.59 -0.42 -9.25
CA ALA A 151 -6.83 0.79 -9.03
C ALA A 151 -6.39 0.98 -7.57
N TRP A 152 -6.90 0.18 -6.64
CA TRP A 152 -6.69 0.35 -5.20
C TRP A 152 -7.08 1.73 -4.71
N VAL A 153 -8.24 2.17 -5.15
CA VAL A 153 -8.79 3.47 -4.84
C VAL A 153 -10.17 3.30 -4.22
N LEU A 154 -10.43 4.05 -3.17
CA LEU A 154 -11.77 4.27 -2.68
C LEU A 154 -12.21 5.67 -3.09
N ILE A 155 -13.43 5.77 -3.63
CA ILE A 155 -14.00 7.03 -4.09
C ILE A 155 -15.26 7.30 -3.25
N SER A 156 -15.33 8.48 -2.66
CA SER A 156 -16.51 8.93 -1.92
C SER A 156 -17.66 9.36 -2.85
N PRO A 157 -18.87 9.47 -2.34
CA PRO A 157 -20.02 9.91 -3.15
C PRO A 157 -19.85 11.29 -3.80
N ASP A 158 -19.05 12.19 -3.21
CA ASP A 158 -18.71 13.51 -3.76
C ASP A 158 -17.51 13.49 -4.73
N GLY A 159 -16.95 12.29 -5.00
CA GLY A 159 -15.89 12.11 -5.98
C GLY A 159 -14.48 12.25 -5.42
N GLU A 160 -14.30 12.47 -4.11
CA GLU A 160 -12.96 12.45 -3.50
C GLU A 160 -12.34 11.06 -3.61
N ARG A 161 -11.08 11.01 -4.07
CA ARG A 161 -10.36 9.77 -4.36
C ARG A 161 -9.21 9.57 -3.38
N ALA A 162 -9.18 8.43 -2.71
CA ALA A 162 -8.07 8.05 -1.83
C ALA A 162 -7.40 6.76 -2.31
N ARG A 163 -6.10 6.82 -2.59
CA ARG A 163 -5.29 5.63 -2.83
C ARG A 163 -5.14 4.83 -1.55
N LEU A 164 -5.17 3.50 -1.67
CA LEU A 164 -5.11 2.58 -0.56
C LEU A 164 -3.73 1.91 -0.50
N SER A 165 -3.17 1.80 0.69
CA SER A 165 -2.05 0.88 0.95
C SER A 165 -2.53 -0.58 0.91
N ALA A 166 -1.60 -1.54 0.90
CA ALA A 166 -1.93 -2.96 0.90
C ALA A 166 -2.80 -3.38 2.10
N ALA A 167 -2.49 -2.84 3.28
CA ALA A 167 -3.24 -3.10 4.49
C ALA A 167 -4.66 -2.51 4.44
N GLU A 168 -4.78 -1.26 3.98
CA GLU A 168 -6.07 -0.58 3.81
C GLU A 168 -6.95 -1.27 2.76
N TYR A 169 -6.33 -1.69 1.65
CA TYR A 169 -7.01 -2.48 0.61
C TYR A 169 -7.54 -3.79 1.16
N GLY A 170 -6.69 -4.56 1.90
CA GLY A 170 -7.08 -5.83 2.47
C GLY A 170 -8.30 -5.70 3.41
N VAL A 171 -8.26 -4.72 4.30
CA VAL A 171 -9.37 -4.45 5.22
C VAL A 171 -10.63 -3.99 4.47
N LEU A 172 -10.51 -3.02 3.56
CA LEU A 172 -11.65 -2.54 2.78
C LEU A 172 -12.22 -3.61 1.85
N SER A 173 -11.38 -4.46 1.27
CA SER A 173 -11.85 -5.56 0.43
C SER A 173 -12.80 -6.48 1.18
N LEU A 174 -12.47 -6.85 2.42
CA LEU A 174 -13.34 -7.67 3.26
C LEU A 174 -14.59 -6.91 3.72
N LEU A 175 -14.44 -5.68 4.18
CA LEU A 175 -15.55 -4.87 4.68
C LEU A 175 -16.57 -4.51 3.59
N THR A 176 -16.14 -4.43 2.34
CA THR A 176 -17.01 -4.09 1.19
C THR A 176 -17.49 -5.31 0.42
N GLU A 177 -17.11 -6.51 0.81
CA GLU A 177 -17.59 -7.76 0.22
C GLU A 177 -19.08 -8.00 0.53
N ALA A 178 -19.46 -7.75 1.78
CA ALA A 178 -20.83 -7.79 2.24
C ALA A 178 -21.17 -6.50 3.02
N PRO A 179 -21.54 -5.40 2.34
CA PRO A 179 -21.86 -4.14 2.99
C PRO A 179 -23.00 -4.30 4.00
N GLY A 180 -22.79 -3.78 5.21
CA GLY A 180 -23.73 -3.92 6.31
C GLY A 180 -23.48 -5.13 7.22
N GLU A 181 -22.67 -6.10 6.80
CA GLU A 181 -22.31 -7.24 7.66
C GLU A 181 -21.02 -6.95 8.45
N PRO A 182 -21.01 -7.20 9.77
CA PRO A 182 -19.81 -7.03 10.58
C PRO A 182 -18.76 -8.10 10.26
N VAL A 183 -17.52 -7.67 10.04
CA VAL A 183 -16.36 -8.55 9.88
C VAL A 183 -15.58 -8.61 11.19
N SER A 184 -15.27 -9.83 11.66
CA SER A 184 -14.55 -10.02 12.92
C SER A 184 -13.14 -9.49 12.87
N ARG A 185 -12.59 -9.05 14.04
CA ARG A 185 -11.19 -8.60 14.13
C ARG A 185 -10.22 -9.66 13.64
N ASP A 186 -10.44 -10.93 14.01
CA ASP A 186 -9.56 -12.03 13.59
C ASP A 186 -9.55 -12.21 12.08
N HIS A 187 -10.69 -12.07 11.42
CA HIS A 187 -10.78 -12.15 9.96
C HIS A 187 -10.06 -10.97 9.29
N LEU A 188 -10.18 -9.77 9.85
CA LEU A 188 -9.45 -8.59 9.36
C LEU A 188 -7.94 -8.72 9.59
N PHE A 189 -7.49 -9.32 10.68
CA PHE A 189 -6.08 -9.60 10.93
C PHE A 189 -5.48 -10.62 9.95
N VAL A 190 -6.27 -11.60 9.51
CA VAL A 190 -5.85 -12.51 8.43
C VAL A 190 -5.54 -11.74 7.15
N ALA A 191 -6.38 -10.77 6.77
CA ALA A 191 -6.14 -9.90 5.61
C ALA A 191 -4.85 -9.05 5.76
N LEU A 192 -4.50 -8.70 7.00
CA LEU A 192 -3.25 -8.01 7.34
C LEU A 192 -2.05 -8.97 7.42
N LYS A 193 -2.24 -10.27 7.12
CA LYS A 193 -1.23 -11.33 7.30
C LYS A 193 -0.72 -11.41 8.75
N LYS A 194 -1.59 -11.17 9.71
CA LYS A 194 -1.33 -11.23 11.15
C LYS A 194 -2.25 -12.25 11.83
N PRO A 195 -2.04 -13.57 11.63
CA PRO A 195 -2.98 -14.59 12.10
C PRO A 195 -3.03 -14.77 13.64
N GLN A 196 -2.14 -14.14 14.40
CA GLN A 196 -2.08 -14.26 15.87
C GLN A 196 -1.92 -12.87 16.51
N SER A 197 -2.95 -12.04 16.39
CA SER A 197 -2.97 -10.76 17.11
C SER A 197 -3.68 -10.98 18.45
N GLY A 198 -3.04 -10.55 19.54
CA GLY A 198 -3.67 -10.58 20.87
C GLY A 198 -4.82 -9.55 20.98
N PRO A 199 -5.65 -9.66 22.04
CA PRO A 199 -6.79 -8.76 22.26
C PRO A 199 -6.39 -7.29 22.38
N ASP A 200 -5.14 -6.98 22.67
CA ASP A 200 -4.60 -5.62 22.82
C ASP A 200 -3.99 -5.03 21.54
N ASP A 201 -4.01 -5.75 20.42
CA ASP A 201 -3.45 -5.24 19.17
C ASP A 201 -4.33 -4.13 18.57
N ARG A 202 -3.84 -2.89 18.67
CA ARG A 202 -4.51 -1.67 18.17
C ARG A 202 -4.21 -1.35 16.70
N SER A 203 -3.43 -2.16 16.00
CA SER A 203 -3.02 -1.88 14.63
C SER A 203 -4.19 -1.69 13.67
N LEU A 204 -5.26 -2.45 13.87
CA LEU A 204 -6.49 -2.34 13.08
C LEU A 204 -7.22 -1.01 13.35
N ASP A 205 -7.27 -0.58 14.62
CA ASP A 205 -7.90 0.68 15.01
C ASP A 205 -7.15 1.89 14.44
N VAL A 206 -5.82 1.82 14.43
CA VAL A 206 -4.95 2.83 13.82
C VAL A 206 -5.18 2.87 12.31
N LEU A 207 -5.24 1.72 11.63
CA LEU A 207 -5.49 1.64 10.20
C LEU A 207 -6.86 2.25 9.84
N VAL A 208 -7.91 1.92 10.57
CA VAL A 208 -9.25 2.50 10.36
C VAL A 208 -9.25 4.00 10.62
N SER A 209 -8.54 4.46 11.66
CA SER A 209 -8.39 5.89 11.94
C SER A 209 -7.76 6.65 10.78
N ARG A 210 -6.76 6.06 10.11
CA ARG A 210 -6.11 6.65 8.93
C ARG A 210 -7.00 6.66 7.72
N LEU A 211 -7.67 5.56 7.44
CA LEU A 211 -8.66 5.52 6.37
C LEU A 211 -9.68 6.65 6.53
N ARG A 212 -10.14 6.89 7.77
CA ARG A 212 -11.05 8.00 8.04
C ARG A 212 -10.42 9.37 7.76
N ARG A 213 -9.12 9.56 8.05
CA ARG A 213 -8.41 10.82 7.78
C ARG A 213 -8.27 11.11 6.28
N LYS A 214 -8.16 10.09 5.44
CA LYS A 214 -8.07 10.27 3.98
C LYS A 214 -9.32 10.91 3.37
N PHE A 215 -10.45 10.86 4.07
CA PHE A 215 -11.72 11.47 3.67
C PHE A 215 -12.17 12.55 4.67
N SER A 216 -11.23 13.20 5.35
CA SER A 216 -11.55 14.26 6.32
C SER A 216 -12.05 15.54 5.66
N THR A 217 -11.67 15.78 4.40
CA THR A 217 -12.06 16.92 3.57
C THR A 217 -13.32 16.66 2.76
N SER A 218 -13.68 15.40 2.53
CA SER A 218 -14.92 15.01 1.87
C SER A 218 -16.14 15.43 2.68
N ALA A 219 -17.21 15.81 1.99
CA ALA A 219 -18.54 16.00 2.59
C ALA A 219 -19.07 14.68 3.20
N PHE A 220 -18.62 13.55 2.68
CA PHE A 220 -18.98 12.21 3.13
C PHE A 220 -17.84 11.59 3.95
N LYS A 221 -18.03 11.49 5.26
CA LYS A 221 -17.08 10.77 6.12
C LYS A 221 -17.10 9.28 5.83
N LEU A 222 -15.92 8.66 5.84
CA LEU A 222 -15.81 7.21 5.65
C LEU A 222 -16.70 6.45 6.64
N PRO A 223 -17.65 5.63 6.17
CA PRO A 223 -18.72 5.08 7.00
C PRO A 223 -18.32 3.83 7.82
N ILE A 224 -17.04 3.46 7.88
CA ILE A 224 -16.60 2.32 8.69
C ILE A 224 -16.97 2.55 10.16
N GLN A 225 -17.73 1.61 10.75
CA GLN A 225 -18.15 1.64 12.15
C GLN A 225 -17.55 0.47 12.92
N SER A 226 -17.22 0.69 14.20
CA SER A 226 -16.81 -0.39 15.10
C SER A 226 -18.04 -1.06 15.71
N VAL A 227 -18.04 -2.40 15.69
CA VAL A 227 -19.06 -3.22 16.34
C VAL A 227 -18.45 -3.83 17.58
N ARG A 228 -18.92 -3.40 18.75
CA ARG A 228 -18.34 -3.79 20.05
C ARG A 228 -18.34 -5.32 20.21
N GLY A 229 -17.16 -5.87 20.54
CA GLY A 229 -16.99 -7.31 20.75
C GLY A 229 -16.93 -8.15 19.46
N VAL A 230 -17.09 -7.54 18.29
CA VAL A 230 -17.06 -8.26 17.00
C VAL A 230 -15.90 -7.74 16.12
N GLY A 231 -15.95 -6.49 15.68
CA GLY A 231 -14.96 -5.97 14.75
C GLY A 231 -15.43 -4.68 14.09
N TYR A 232 -15.48 -4.66 12.76
CA TYR A 232 -15.86 -3.49 11.97
C TYR A 232 -16.91 -3.83 10.92
N VAL A 233 -17.66 -2.82 10.49
CA VAL A 233 -18.66 -2.91 9.42
C VAL A 233 -18.56 -1.69 8.50
N PHE A 234 -18.85 -1.89 7.22
CA PHE A 234 -19.05 -0.84 6.24
C PHE A 234 -20.55 -0.78 5.88
N PRO A 235 -21.34 0.08 6.55
CA PRO A 235 -22.81 0.03 6.45
C PRO A 235 -23.38 0.66 5.18
N SER A 236 -22.57 1.44 4.44
CA SER A 236 -23.07 2.16 3.26
C SER A 236 -23.01 1.30 1.99
N PRO A 237 -23.92 1.51 1.02
CA PRO A 237 -23.81 0.88 -0.28
C PRO A 237 -22.47 1.19 -0.94
N VAL A 238 -21.86 0.16 -1.51
CA VAL A 238 -20.57 0.28 -2.20
C VAL A 238 -20.64 -0.45 -3.54
N SER A 239 -20.27 0.24 -4.61
CA SER A 239 -19.99 -0.40 -5.90
C SER A 239 -18.57 -0.90 -5.94
N ARG A 240 -18.37 -2.16 -6.33
CA ARG A 240 -17.06 -2.75 -6.53
C ARG A 240 -16.77 -2.83 -8.03
N SER A 241 -15.75 -2.11 -8.50
CA SER A 241 -15.23 -2.26 -9.87
C SER A 241 -14.02 -3.18 -9.86
N GLY A 242 -13.96 -4.09 -10.83
CA GLY A 242 -12.80 -4.96 -11.02
C GLY A 242 -12.76 -6.23 -10.16
N SER A 243 -13.90 -6.83 -9.84
CA SER A 243 -13.98 -8.13 -9.17
C SER A 243 -13.17 -9.20 -9.88
N VAL A 244 -12.17 -9.76 -9.20
CA VAL A 244 -11.60 -11.06 -9.58
C VAL A 244 -12.69 -12.10 -9.25
N PRO A 245 -13.04 -13.03 -10.17
CA PRO A 245 -14.01 -14.07 -9.85
C PRO A 245 -13.49 -14.89 -8.66
N ALA A 246 -14.37 -15.16 -7.71
CA ALA A 246 -14.10 -16.00 -6.55
C ALA A 246 -13.54 -17.36 -7.03
N ILE A 247 -12.35 -17.70 -6.58
CA ILE A 247 -11.85 -19.06 -6.71
C ILE A 247 -12.58 -19.88 -5.67
N HIS A 248 -13.65 -20.53 -6.11
CA HIS A 248 -14.25 -21.61 -5.37
C HIS A 248 -13.36 -22.83 -5.54
N SER A 249 -12.78 -23.32 -4.47
CA SER A 249 -12.57 -24.72 -4.11
C SER A 249 -11.87 -24.82 -2.79
#